data_8aeb1b46fa1c4e3d2c8e62c69415b12f
#
_entry.id   8aeb1b46fa1c4e3d2c8e62c69415b12f
#
_cell.length_a   1.000
_cell.length_b   1.000
_cell.length_c   1.000
_cell.angle_alpha   90.00
_cell.angle_beta   90.00
_cell.angle_gamma   90.00
#
_symmetry.space_group_name_H-M   'P 1'
#
loop_
_entity.id
_entity.type
_entity.pdbx_description
1 polymer ?
#
loop_
_entity_poly.entity_id
_entity_poly.type
_entity_poly.pdbx_seq_one_letter_code
_entity_poly.pdbx_strand_id
1 'polypeptide(L)'
;LMKSKFIFYTLLAGIITFLVFQRSELWENDIAQLSPVPSLQLALDRQIRQELNLPNVSYWVIVKGKSEQSVLRLTESVAEKFQALKNQGEISGFDAVTKYLPSLEKQAKRIETLPSIDQLKENLRIAKKGLPFRENAFEGFIQEVSNAKKSKLLTSEQLRGTLLEARINK
;
A
#
# COMPACT_ATOMS: atom_id res chain seq x y z
N LEU A 1 9.02 -27.34 -60.64
CA LEU A 1 9.83 -27.25 -59.40
C LEU A 1 9.93 -25.82 -58.85
N MET A 2 10.06 -24.77 -59.67
CA MET A 2 10.11 -23.36 -59.21
C MET A 2 8.80 -22.82 -58.67
N LYS A 3 7.67 -23.12 -59.29
CA LYS A 3 6.33 -22.66 -58.88
C LYS A 3 5.90 -23.20 -57.48
N SER A 4 6.30 -24.42 -57.13
CA SER A 4 6.01 -25.03 -55.84
C SER A 4 6.77 -24.33 -54.69
N LYS A 5 8.01 -23.93 -54.89
CA LYS A 5 8.79 -23.19 -53.87
C LYS A 5 8.20 -21.79 -53.63
N PHE A 6 7.75 -21.11 -54.68
CA PHE A 6 7.12 -19.79 -54.54
C PHE A 6 5.81 -19.86 -53.70
N ILE A 7 4.95 -20.86 -53.97
CA ILE A 7 3.75 -21.09 -53.19
C ILE A 7 4.08 -21.37 -51.70
N PHE A 8 5.13 -22.15 -51.44
CA PHE A 8 5.58 -22.46 -50.09
C PHE A 8 6.03 -21.20 -49.33
N TYR A 9 6.82 -20.31 -49.94
CA TYR A 9 7.29 -19.07 -49.29
C TYR A 9 6.15 -18.06 -49.08
N THR A 10 5.19 -17.95 -50.01
CA THR A 10 4.03 -17.07 -49.82
C THR A 10 3.15 -17.57 -48.67
N LEU A 11 2.95 -18.87 -48.57
CA LEU A 11 2.17 -19.47 -47.48
C LEU A 11 2.88 -19.30 -46.12
N LEU A 12 4.20 -19.50 -46.08
CA LEU A 12 5.01 -19.27 -44.90
C LEU A 12 4.98 -17.81 -44.47
N ALA A 13 5.12 -16.87 -45.37
CA ALA A 13 5.02 -15.43 -45.09
C ALA A 13 3.64 -15.05 -44.55
N GLY A 14 2.57 -15.63 -45.10
CA GLY A 14 1.20 -15.46 -44.61
C GLY A 14 1.01 -15.93 -43.15
N ILE A 15 1.55 -17.11 -42.81
CA ILE A 15 1.52 -17.66 -41.45
C ILE A 15 2.29 -16.76 -40.47
N ILE A 16 3.50 -16.31 -40.86
CA ILE A 16 4.32 -15.43 -40.03
C ILE A 16 3.58 -14.08 -39.79
N THR A 17 3.00 -13.50 -40.82
CA THR A 17 2.23 -12.26 -40.71
C THR A 17 1.02 -12.44 -39.78
N PHE A 18 0.30 -13.54 -39.91
CA PHE A 18 -0.83 -13.88 -39.05
C PHE A 18 -0.42 -14.02 -37.59
N LEU A 19 0.69 -14.72 -37.30
CA LEU A 19 1.23 -14.88 -35.95
C LEU A 19 1.69 -13.55 -35.33
N VAL A 20 2.27 -12.66 -36.14
CA VAL A 20 2.68 -11.33 -35.68
C VAL A 20 1.47 -10.44 -35.36
N PHE A 21 0.41 -10.53 -36.15
CA PHE A 21 -0.84 -9.78 -35.89
C PHE A 21 -1.58 -10.29 -34.66
N GLN A 22 -1.56 -11.58 -34.37
CA GLN A 22 -2.18 -12.17 -33.18
C GLN A 22 -1.31 -12.18 -31.93
N ARG A 23 -0.15 -11.56 -31.98
CA ARG A 23 0.84 -11.59 -30.87
C ARG A 23 0.28 -11.15 -29.52
N SER A 24 -0.70 -10.24 -29.49
CA SER A 24 -1.34 -9.76 -28.25
C SER A 24 -2.30 -10.78 -27.63
N GLU A 25 -2.85 -11.71 -28.40
CA GLU A 25 -3.81 -12.71 -27.90
C GLU A 25 -3.16 -14.07 -27.57
N LEU A 26 -1.91 -14.29 -28.04
CA LEU A 26 -1.18 -15.53 -27.81
C LEU A 26 -0.47 -15.60 -26.45
N TRP A 27 -0.28 -14.46 -25.78
CA TRP A 27 0.37 -14.38 -24.48
C TRP A 27 -0.62 -13.86 -23.44
N GLU A 28 -1.17 -14.78 -22.66
CA GLU A 28 -1.93 -14.44 -21.47
C GLU A 28 -0.97 -14.01 -20.36
N ASN A 29 -1.00 -12.74 -19.99
CA ASN A 29 -0.16 -12.20 -18.92
C ASN A 29 -0.85 -12.29 -17.55
N ASP A 30 -2.12 -12.69 -17.53
CA ASP A 30 -2.88 -12.83 -16.29
C ASP A 30 -2.83 -14.28 -15.79
N ILE A 31 -1.90 -14.53 -14.85
CA ILE A 31 -1.74 -15.83 -14.18
C ILE A 31 -3.06 -16.28 -13.50
N ALA A 32 -3.94 -15.34 -13.17
CA ALA A 32 -5.24 -15.64 -12.55
C ALA A 32 -6.15 -16.44 -13.47
N GLN A 33 -6.00 -16.36 -14.79
CA GLN A 33 -6.76 -17.15 -15.75
C GLN A 33 -6.30 -18.62 -15.81
N LEU A 34 -5.09 -18.92 -15.35
CA LEU A 34 -4.59 -20.29 -15.20
C LEU A 34 -5.08 -20.96 -13.90
N SER A 35 -5.82 -20.22 -13.08
CA SER A 35 -6.36 -20.73 -11.82
C SER A 35 -7.48 -21.74 -12.08
N PRO A 36 -7.48 -22.90 -11.41
CA PRO A 36 -8.57 -23.89 -11.51
C PRO A 36 -9.88 -23.42 -10.85
N VAL A 37 -9.94 -22.18 -10.39
CA VAL A 37 -11.13 -21.61 -9.73
C VAL A 37 -12.18 -21.27 -10.77
N PRO A 38 -13.44 -21.73 -10.62
CA PRO A 38 -14.54 -21.42 -11.53
C PRO A 38 -14.74 -19.89 -11.70
N SER A 39 -15.03 -19.46 -12.91
CA SER A 39 -15.21 -18.03 -13.28
C SER A 39 -16.24 -17.30 -12.40
N LEU A 40 -17.29 -18.00 -11.97
CA LEU A 40 -18.31 -17.45 -11.06
C LEU A 40 -17.71 -17.05 -9.69
N GLN A 41 -16.82 -17.89 -9.14
CA GLN A 41 -16.16 -17.61 -7.86
C GLN A 41 -15.17 -16.44 -7.98
N LEU A 42 -14.47 -16.34 -9.12
CA LEU A 42 -13.59 -15.20 -9.41
C LEU A 42 -14.39 -13.90 -9.55
N ALA A 43 -15.58 -13.95 -10.16
CA ALA A 43 -16.46 -12.79 -10.28
C ALA A 43 -16.97 -12.35 -8.89
N LEU A 44 -17.37 -13.29 -8.04
CA LEU A 44 -17.81 -13.03 -6.68
C LEU A 44 -16.66 -12.44 -5.82
N ASP A 45 -15.45 -13.00 -5.91
CA ASP A 45 -14.28 -12.46 -5.20
C ASP A 45 -13.99 -11.01 -5.63
N ARG A 46 -14.05 -10.71 -6.93
CA ARG A 46 -13.88 -9.34 -7.44
C ARG A 46 -14.96 -8.40 -6.89
N GLN A 47 -16.22 -8.83 -6.87
CA GLN A 47 -17.31 -8.02 -6.34
C GLN A 47 -17.11 -7.74 -4.84
N ILE A 48 -16.80 -8.76 -4.03
CA ILE A 48 -16.54 -8.60 -2.60
C ILE A 48 -15.36 -7.64 -2.37
N ARG A 49 -14.28 -7.77 -3.13
CA ARG A 49 -13.13 -6.87 -3.02
C ARG A 49 -13.47 -5.43 -3.36
N GLN A 50 -14.31 -5.22 -4.38
CA GLN A 50 -14.78 -3.88 -4.75
C GLN A 50 -15.67 -3.28 -3.66
N GLU A 51 -16.64 -4.03 -3.13
CA GLU A 51 -17.55 -3.57 -2.07
C GLU A 51 -16.80 -3.27 -0.76
N LEU A 52 -15.78 -4.06 -0.42
CA LEU A 52 -14.96 -3.87 0.77
C LEU A 52 -13.79 -2.89 0.56
N ASN A 53 -13.64 -2.31 -0.65
CA ASN A 53 -12.49 -1.47 -1.01
C ASN A 53 -11.13 -2.15 -0.73
N LEU A 54 -11.07 -3.49 -0.87
CA LEU A 54 -9.84 -4.22 -0.65
C LEU A 54 -8.89 -3.99 -1.83
N PRO A 55 -7.63 -3.64 -1.59
CA PRO A 55 -6.67 -3.46 -2.67
C PRO A 55 -6.45 -4.78 -3.41
N ASN A 56 -6.51 -4.74 -4.73
CA ASN A 56 -6.06 -5.86 -5.55
C ASN A 56 -4.54 -5.91 -5.48
N VAL A 57 -3.98 -6.87 -4.72
CA VAL A 57 -2.53 -7.01 -4.56
C VAL A 57 -1.97 -7.67 -5.82
N SER A 58 -1.63 -6.83 -6.82
CA SER A 58 -1.09 -7.30 -8.09
C SER A 58 0.44 -7.27 -8.12
N TYR A 59 1.06 -6.45 -7.29
CA TYR A 59 2.52 -6.23 -7.34
C TYR A 59 3.12 -6.15 -5.94
N TRP A 60 4.33 -6.69 -5.81
CA TRP A 60 5.14 -6.62 -4.60
C TRP A 60 6.39 -5.80 -4.87
N VAL A 61 6.70 -4.85 -4.01
CA VAL A 61 7.97 -4.12 -4.03
C VAL A 61 8.81 -4.57 -2.85
N ILE A 62 9.95 -5.18 -3.15
CA ILE A 62 10.87 -5.70 -2.13
C ILE A 62 11.93 -4.65 -1.85
N VAL A 63 12.01 -4.21 -0.61
CA VAL A 63 13.03 -3.29 -0.12
C VAL A 63 14.07 -4.07 0.68
N LYS A 64 15.35 -3.87 0.34
CA LYS A 64 16.48 -4.52 1.04
C LYS A 64 17.36 -3.46 1.70
N GLY A 65 17.88 -3.77 2.89
CA GLY A 65 18.79 -2.89 3.64
C GLY A 65 19.67 -3.68 4.59
N LYS A 66 20.69 -3.01 5.14
CA LYS A 66 21.68 -3.62 6.06
C LYS A 66 21.18 -3.76 7.50
N SER A 67 20.13 -3.03 7.85
CA SER A 67 19.52 -3.05 9.18
C SER A 67 18.03 -2.80 9.09
N GLU A 68 17.25 -3.19 10.09
CA GLU A 68 15.82 -2.94 10.19
C GLU A 68 15.50 -1.46 9.97
N GLN A 69 16.22 -0.56 10.65
CA GLN A 69 16.00 0.88 10.52
C GLN A 69 16.30 1.42 9.12
N SER A 70 17.28 0.85 8.42
CA SER A 70 17.55 1.23 7.02
C SER A 70 16.44 0.76 6.09
N VAL A 71 15.89 -0.43 6.31
CA VAL A 71 14.74 -0.95 5.54
C VAL A 71 13.51 -0.11 5.80
N LEU A 72 13.21 0.24 7.06
CA LEU A 72 12.06 1.09 7.40
C LEU A 72 12.14 2.45 6.74
N ARG A 73 13.29 3.15 6.79
CA ARG A 73 13.48 4.44 6.11
C ARG A 73 13.33 4.36 4.60
N LEU A 74 13.92 3.33 3.97
CA LEU A 74 13.76 3.11 2.53
C LEU A 74 12.29 2.83 2.17
N THR A 75 11.60 2.01 2.97
CA THR A 75 10.17 1.72 2.78
C THR A 75 9.32 2.99 2.94
N GLU A 76 9.66 3.88 3.85
CA GLU A 76 8.99 5.18 4.00
C GLU A 76 9.15 6.04 2.75
N SER A 77 10.36 6.12 2.20
CA SER A 77 10.61 6.85 0.95
C SER A 77 9.84 6.26 -0.24
N VAL A 78 9.76 4.93 -0.34
CA VAL A 78 8.95 4.25 -1.36
C VAL A 78 7.46 4.52 -1.14
N ALA A 79 6.98 4.45 0.11
CA ALA A 79 5.58 4.72 0.45
C ALA A 79 5.15 6.15 0.11
N GLU A 80 6.03 7.14 0.25
CA GLU A 80 5.76 8.52 -0.19
C GLU A 80 5.55 8.61 -1.71
N LYS A 81 6.36 7.90 -2.51
CA LYS A 81 6.17 7.81 -3.96
C LYS A 81 4.85 7.12 -4.32
N PHE A 82 4.50 6.04 -3.64
CA PHE A 82 3.21 5.36 -3.85
C PHE A 82 2.03 6.24 -3.44
N GLN A 83 2.17 7.05 -2.40
CA GLN A 83 1.13 8.01 -2.04
C GLN A 83 0.93 9.07 -3.14
N ALA A 84 2.01 9.51 -3.79
CA ALA A 84 1.92 10.43 -4.93
C ALA A 84 1.19 9.75 -6.12
N LEU A 85 1.55 8.51 -6.48
CA LEU A 85 0.88 7.74 -7.53
C LEU A 85 -0.60 7.50 -7.22
N LYS A 86 -0.93 7.23 -5.97
CA LYS A 86 -2.33 7.10 -5.52
C LYS A 86 -3.09 8.40 -5.69
N ASN A 87 -2.50 9.54 -5.34
CA ASN A 87 -3.12 10.85 -5.49
C ASN A 87 -3.33 11.23 -6.97
N GLN A 88 -2.50 10.69 -7.88
CA GLN A 88 -2.63 10.84 -9.34
C GLN A 88 -3.63 9.84 -9.95
N GLY A 89 -4.13 8.88 -9.18
CA GLY A 89 -5.05 7.85 -9.66
C GLY A 89 -4.39 6.69 -10.42
N GLU A 90 -3.05 6.65 -10.45
CA GLU A 90 -2.27 5.60 -11.13
C GLU A 90 -2.39 4.24 -10.42
N ILE A 91 -2.57 4.25 -9.11
CA ILE A 91 -2.81 3.06 -8.29
C ILE A 91 -4.01 3.28 -7.37
N SER A 92 -4.79 2.23 -7.13
CA SER A 92 -5.95 2.27 -6.22
C SER A 92 -5.55 2.35 -4.75
N GLY A 93 -4.42 1.74 -4.38
CA GLY A 93 -3.92 1.74 -3.01
C GLY A 93 -2.63 0.95 -2.85
N PHE A 94 -2.04 1.02 -1.68
CA PHE A 94 -0.87 0.23 -1.31
C PHE A 94 -0.88 -0.04 0.20
N ASP A 95 -0.18 -1.08 0.62
CA ASP A 95 0.11 -1.34 2.01
C ASP A 95 1.62 -1.40 2.24
N ALA A 96 2.07 -0.97 3.42
CA ALA A 96 3.47 -0.94 3.79
C ALA A 96 3.63 -1.15 5.29
N VAL A 97 4.66 -1.89 5.69
CA VAL A 97 4.98 -2.16 7.10
C VAL A 97 5.14 -0.87 7.92
N THR A 98 5.60 0.21 7.29
CA THR A 98 5.80 1.51 7.93
C THR A 98 4.52 2.26 8.33
N LYS A 99 3.34 1.75 7.93
CA LYS A 99 2.06 2.19 8.50
C LYS A 99 1.90 1.74 9.96
N TYR A 100 2.44 0.59 10.30
CA TYR A 100 2.33 -0.05 11.62
C TYR A 100 3.56 0.21 12.47
N LEU A 101 4.75 0.13 11.88
CA LEU A 101 6.04 0.38 12.54
C LEU A 101 6.86 1.38 11.69
N PRO A 102 6.72 2.68 11.93
CA PRO A 102 7.60 3.67 11.32
C PRO A 102 9.04 3.56 11.83
N SER A 103 10.02 4.08 11.06
CA SER A 103 11.39 4.20 11.54
C SER A 103 11.47 5.03 12.83
N LEU A 104 12.47 4.77 13.66
CA LEU A 104 12.68 5.53 14.90
C LEU A 104 12.81 7.03 14.63
N GLU A 105 13.47 7.40 13.53
CA GLU A 105 13.59 8.79 13.08
C GLU A 105 12.22 9.42 12.81
N LYS A 106 11.35 8.74 12.08
CA LYS A 106 10.00 9.22 11.79
C LYS A 106 9.12 9.30 13.02
N GLN A 107 9.26 8.33 13.94
CA GLN A 107 8.57 8.37 15.23
C GLN A 107 9.01 9.58 16.07
N ALA A 108 10.33 9.82 16.19
CA ALA A 108 10.87 10.96 16.91
C ALA A 108 10.37 12.29 16.34
N LYS A 109 10.43 12.44 15.01
CA LYS A 109 9.92 13.61 14.32
C LYS A 109 8.43 13.85 14.55
N ARG A 110 7.61 12.79 14.57
CA ARG A 110 6.18 12.90 14.89
C ARG A 110 5.94 13.38 16.31
N ILE A 111 6.71 12.87 17.28
CA ILE A 111 6.62 13.32 18.68
C ILE A 111 7.03 14.79 18.81
N GLU A 112 8.09 15.20 18.13
CA GLU A 112 8.58 16.57 18.14
C GLU A 112 7.56 17.56 17.55
N THR A 113 6.82 17.15 16.52
CA THR A 113 5.77 18.00 15.90
C THR A 113 4.50 18.13 16.72
N LEU A 114 4.33 17.33 17.80
CA LEU A 114 3.16 17.49 18.67
C LEU A 114 3.17 18.83 19.39
N PRO A 115 2.07 19.58 19.42
CA PRO A 115 2.00 20.88 20.07
C PRO A 115 2.30 20.78 21.58
N SER A 116 2.72 21.86 22.21
CA SER A 116 2.79 21.94 23.66
C SER A 116 1.40 21.77 24.26
N ILE A 117 1.30 21.28 25.50
CA ILE A 117 0.01 21.05 26.14
C ILE A 117 -0.78 22.35 26.27
N ASP A 118 -0.10 23.46 26.56
CA ASP A 118 -0.75 24.78 26.68
C ASP A 118 -1.28 25.26 25.34
N GLN A 119 -0.49 25.11 24.28
CA GLN A 119 -0.92 25.42 22.91
C GLN A 119 -2.10 24.55 22.47
N LEU A 120 -2.08 23.23 22.80
CA LEU A 120 -3.17 22.32 22.51
C LEU A 120 -4.46 22.74 23.23
N LYS A 121 -4.38 23.09 24.52
CA LYS A 121 -5.52 23.59 25.29
C LYS A 121 -6.12 24.86 24.69
N GLU A 122 -5.26 25.82 24.31
CA GLU A 122 -5.72 27.06 23.71
C GLU A 122 -6.36 26.84 22.34
N ASN A 123 -5.75 26.01 21.48
CA ASN A 123 -6.33 25.65 20.19
C ASN A 123 -7.70 24.97 20.35
N LEU A 124 -7.84 24.05 21.31
CA LEU A 124 -9.11 23.39 21.62
C LEU A 124 -10.13 24.39 22.18
N ARG A 125 -9.73 25.35 23.03
CA ARG A 125 -10.61 26.40 23.54
C ARG A 125 -11.19 27.25 22.42
N ILE A 126 -10.36 27.61 21.45
CA ILE A 126 -10.79 28.39 20.28
C ILE A 126 -11.70 27.53 19.38
N ALA A 127 -11.31 26.31 19.06
CA ALA A 127 -12.04 25.44 18.14
C ALA A 127 -13.43 25.03 18.66
N LYS A 128 -13.59 24.87 19.96
CA LYS A 128 -14.89 24.49 20.55
C LYS A 128 -15.86 25.67 20.81
N LYS A 129 -15.42 26.91 20.54
CA LYS A 129 -16.25 28.09 20.76
C LYS A 129 -17.52 28.03 19.92
N GLY A 130 -18.69 28.12 20.59
CA GLY A 130 -19.99 28.02 19.93
C GLY A 130 -20.46 26.60 19.61
N LEU A 131 -19.69 25.57 19.97
CA LEU A 131 -20.07 24.17 19.79
C LEU A 131 -20.57 23.56 21.10
N PRO A 132 -21.52 22.59 21.07
CA PRO A 132 -22.18 22.01 22.24
C PRO A 132 -21.31 20.97 22.97
N PHE A 133 -20.04 21.27 23.20
CA PHE A 133 -19.13 20.40 23.96
C PHE A 133 -19.09 20.78 25.43
N ARG A 134 -19.05 19.77 26.30
CA ARG A 134 -18.79 19.97 27.74
C ARG A 134 -17.36 20.52 27.92
N GLU A 135 -17.10 21.25 28.99
CA GLU A 135 -15.77 21.85 29.24
C GLU A 135 -14.65 20.81 29.27
N ASN A 136 -14.89 19.65 29.87
CA ASN A 136 -13.92 18.56 30.04
C ASN A 136 -13.90 17.52 28.90
N ALA A 137 -14.62 17.75 27.79
CA ALA A 137 -14.78 16.77 26.72
C ALA A 137 -13.45 16.29 26.11
N PHE A 138 -12.40 17.10 26.20
CA PHE A 138 -11.09 16.82 25.58
C PHE A 138 -9.97 16.55 26.59
N GLU A 139 -10.27 16.43 27.89
CA GLU A 139 -9.24 16.16 28.91
C GLU A 139 -8.51 14.85 28.68
N GLY A 140 -9.24 13.77 28.33
CA GLY A 140 -8.64 12.49 27.98
C GLY A 140 -7.70 12.60 26.79
N PHE A 141 -8.09 13.33 25.73
CA PHE A 141 -7.24 13.56 24.57
C PHE A 141 -5.97 14.35 24.94
N ILE A 142 -6.10 15.41 25.75
CA ILE A 142 -4.94 16.19 26.21
C ILE A 142 -3.99 15.31 27.02
N GLN A 143 -4.51 14.45 27.88
CA GLN A 143 -3.72 13.52 28.68
C GLN A 143 -2.97 12.52 27.77
N GLU A 144 -3.65 11.96 26.76
CA GLU A 144 -3.02 11.04 25.80
C GLU A 144 -1.91 11.70 24.99
N VAL A 145 -2.08 12.95 24.54
CA VAL A 145 -1.02 13.71 23.86
C VAL A 145 0.16 13.94 24.82
N SER A 146 -0.10 14.24 26.10
CA SER A 146 0.95 14.38 27.11
C SER A 146 1.71 13.07 27.32
N ASN A 147 1.02 11.95 27.37
CA ASN A 147 1.61 10.61 27.49
C ASN A 147 2.44 10.27 26.23
N ALA A 148 1.89 10.54 25.05
CA ALA A 148 2.57 10.30 23.77
C ALA A 148 3.90 11.06 23.66
N LYS A 149 3.94 12.31 24.15
CA LYS A 149 5.20 13.11 24.19
C LYS A 149 6.29 12.51 25.09
N LYS A 150 5.92 11.72 26.08
CA LYS A 150 6.82 11.07 27.04
C LYS A 150 7.08 9.61 26.70
N SER A 151 6.38 9.06 25.70
CA SER A 151 6.48 7.65 25.37
C SER A 151 7.83 7.32 24.75
N LYS A 152 8.30 6.09 25.00
CA LYS A 152 9.46 5.54 24.30
C LYS A 152 9.10 5.22 22.85
N LEU A 153 10.08 5.32 21.96
CA LEU A 153 9.92 4.93 20.57
C LEU A 153 9.67 3.43 20.47
N LEU A 154 8.72 3.06 19.59
CA LEU A 154 8.31 1.69 19.39
C LEU A 154 9.34 0.92 18.56
N THR A 155 9.69 -0.29 19.00
CA THR A 155 10.57 -1.21 18.27
C THR A 155 9.82 -2.47 17.87
N SER A 156 10.33 -3.23 16.90
CA SER A 156 9.75 -4.51 16.48
C SER A 156 9.65 -5.52 17.63
N GLU A 157 10.61 -5.50 18.57
CA GLU A 157 10.59 -6.39 19.72
C GLU A 157 9.38 -6.19 20.64
N GLN A 158 8.93 -4.94 20.81
CA GLN A 158 7.76 -4.61 21.63
C GLN A 158 6.44 -5.04 20.97
N LEU A 159 6.47 -5.35 19.67
CA LEU A 159 5.31 -5.83 18.93
C LEU A 159 5.17 -7.35 18.94
N ARG A 160 6.17 -8.09 19.45
CA ARG A 160 6.11 -9.55 19.58
C ARG A 160 4.91 -9.98 20.40
N GLY A 161 4.23 -11.03 19.96
CA GLY A 161 3.00 -11.52 20.59
C GLY A 161 1.76 -10.69 20.36
N THR A 162 1.84 -9.61 19.56
CA THR A 162 0.67 -8.81 19.18
C THR A 162 0.16 -9.18 17.79
N LEU A 163 -1.08 -8.78 17.46
CA LEU A 163 -1.63 -8.93 16.11
C LEU A 163 -0.80 -8.19 15.03
N LEU A 164 -0.02 -7.18 15.42
CA LEU A 164 0.84 -6.42 14.51
C LEU A 164 2.09 -7.21 14.12
N GLU A 165 2.58 -8.10 14.96
CA GLU A 165 3.72 -8.96 14.60
C GLU A 165 3.46 -9.74 13.32
N ALA A 166 2.27 -10.33 13.19
CA ALA A 166 1.87 -11.08 12.00
C ALA A 166 1.80 -10.23 10.72
N ARG A 167 1.65 -8.90 10.86
CA ARG A 167 1.65 -7.95 9.75
C ARG A 167 3.06 -7.48 9.36
N ILE A 168 3.98 -7.49 10.31
CA ILE A 168 5.36 -7.01 10.12
C ILE A 168 6.26 -8.12 9.59
N ASN A 169 6.02 -9.37 9.99
CA ASN A 169 6.83 -10.54 9.62
C ASN A 169 6.30 -11.28 8.36
N LYS A 170 5.33 -10.72 7.65
CA LYS A 170 4.89 -11.20 6.32
C LYS A 170 5.73 -10.59 5.22
#